data_7077ed8961139d75afadc546d1057f42
#
_entry.id   7077ed8961139d75afadc546d1057f42
#
_cell.length_a   1.000
_cell.length_b   1.000
_cell.length_c   1.000
_cell.angle_alpha   90.00
_cell.angle_beta   90.00
_cell.angle_gamma   90.00
#
_symmetry.space_group_name_H-M   'P 1'
#
loop_
_entity.id
_entity.type
_entity.pdbx_description
1 polymer ?
#
loop_
_entity_poly.entity_id
_entity_poly.type
_entity_poly.pdbx_seq_one_letter_code
_entity_poly.pdbx_strand_id
1 'polypeptide(L)'
;MGPSVLAALLALGTSAPAQEAVRSTTSAAQPCAGDNGGITLPSGFCATVFADHIGHVRQMAVAPNGVLYVNTWSGRYYRNDTPPPGGFLIALRDTTGNGHADQVVRFGPGRDTGNAGGTGIALYDGALYAETNDRIVRYVLPANGIAPSGAPDVIVSGLPLTGDHPMHPLRIDAQGALYVDVGSATNSCQVANRMPGSPGIQPCTELETRAGTWRYDAKQTGQRFSPAERFVTGLRNGEGIAFDSAGRILATQHGRDQLRENWPHLYTPQQGANEPAEELVQLERGADYGWPYCYFDLSQHKLVLAPEYGGDGGKAVGPCASKREPIATFPGHWAPNDMILYDGHQFPDAYRGGAFIAFHGSWNRAPFPQGGYNVVFQPLKDGQASGPFVVFADGFAGAVKEPGQAAHRPTGLAVATDGALYISDDQGGRIWRVTYRGPASAAVAAAQSPSSRVANSAENATPPEGLHPNAGAQAALPTPPGV
;
A
#
# COMPACT_ATOMS: atom_id res chain seq x y z
N MET A 1 29.82 101.77 -1.04
CA MET A 1 31.01 100.91 -0.89
C MET A 1 30.63 99.72 -0.04
N GLY A 2 30.46 98.59 -0.60
CA GLY A 2 30.22 97.34 0.12
C GLY A 2 30.22 96.19 -0.88
N PRO A 3 30.97 95.16 -0.64
CA PRO A 3 31.17 94.10 -1.65
C PRO A 3 30.11 93.02 -1.66
N SER A 4 29.78 92.57 -2.87
CA SER A 4 28.91 91.46 -3.18
C SER A 4 29.57 90.15 -2.76
N VAL A 5 28.83 89.24 -2.01
CA VAL A 5 29.20 87.93 -1.71
C VAL A 5 28.49 86.96 -2.65
N LEU A 6 29.24 86.23 -3.46
CA LEU A 6 28.79 85.19 -4.39
C LEU A 6 28.63 83.90 -3.61
N ALA A 7 27.37 83.37 -3.46
CA ALA A 7 27.16 82.07 -2.90
C ALA A 7 27.15 80.98 -3.96
N ALA A 8 28.14 80.02 -3.83
CA ALA A 8 28.22 78.83 -4.66
C ALA A 8 27.33 77.73 -4.10
N LEU A 9 26.30 77.27 -4.83
CA LEU A 9 25.52 76.09 -4.54
C LEU A 9 26.32 74.81 -4.96
N LEU A 10 26.72 74.05 -3.98
CA LEU A 10 27.16 72.66 -4.19
C LEU A 10 25.93 71.75 -4.28
N ALA A 11 25.72 71.16 -5.44
CA ALA A 11 24.76 70.09 -5.64
C ALA A 11 25.37 68.76 -5.16
N LEU A 12 24.89 68.23 -4.02
CA LEU A 12 25.19 66.86 -3.57
C LEU A 12 24.31 65.89 -4.34
N GLY A 13 24.92 65.19 -5.29
CA GLY A 13 24.29 64.04 -5.96
C GLY A 13 24.26 62.84 -5.03
N THR A 14 23.06 62.45 -4.57
CA THR A 14 22.84 61.19 -3.89
C THR A 14 22.73 60.05 -4.90
N SER A 15 23.79 59.26 -5.05
CA SER A 15 23.76 58.01 -5.77
C SER A 15 22.99 56.98 -4.91
N ALA A 16 21.82 56.52 -5.38
CA ALA A 16 21.11 55.38 -4.81
C ALA A 16 21.91 54.08 -5.07
N PRO A 17 22.05 53.19 -4.08
CA PRO A 17 22.70 51.91 -4.33
C PRO A 17 21.83 51.06 -5.27
N ALA A 18 22.45 50.56 -6.34
CA ALA A 18 21.85 49.58 -7.22
C ALA A 18 21.53 48.33 -6.40
N GLN A 19 20.25 47.98 -6.25
CA GLN A 19 19.80 46.68 -5.73
C GLN A 19 20.23 45.62 -6.75
N GLU A 20 21.28 44.85 -6.41
CA GLU A 20 21.57 43.60 -7.09
C GLU A 20 20.38 42.67 -6.89
N ALA A 21 19.65 42.41 -7.96
CA ALA A 21 18.64 41.34 -8.02
C ALA A 21 19.37 40.02 -7.77
N VAL A 22 19.19 39.49 -6.56
CA VAL A 22 19.56 38.11 -6.21
C VAL A 22 18.80 37.22 -7.18
N ARG A 23 19.47 36.81 -8.27
CA ARG A 23 18.95 35.71 -9.10
C ARG A 23 18.95 34.47 -8.26
N SER A 24 17.76 34.08 -7.80
CA SER A 24 17.49 32.77 -7.25
C SER A 24 17.82 31.76 -8.35
N THR A 25 19.02 31.21 -8.33
CA THR A 25 19.35 30.03 -9.14
C THR A 25 18.61 28.86 -8.52
N THR A 26 17.42 28.56 -9.02
CA THR A 26 16.81 27.26 -8.81
C THR A 26 17.79 26.23 -9.35
N SER A 27 18.50 25.57 -8.44
CA SER A 27 19.38 24.45 -8.81
C SER A 27 18.51 23.41 -9.53
N ALA A 28 18.80 23.18 -10.79
CA ALA A 28 18.12 22.14 -11.55
C ALA A 28 18.40 20.78 -10.89
N ALA A 29 17.38 19.93 -10.80
CA ALA A 29 17.54 18.57 -10.28
C ALA A 29 18.63 17.83 -11.07
N GLN A 30 19.52 17.13 -10.39
CA GLN A 30 20.54 16.33 -11.06
C GLN A 30 19.88 15.14 -11.80
N PRO A 31 20.32 14.82 -13.04
CA PRO A 31 19.78 13.68 -13.77
C PRO A 31 20.06 12.36 -13.03
N CYS A 32 19.15 11.42 -13.17
CA CYS A 32 19.33 10.07 -12.65
C CYS A 32 20.41 9.31 -13.42
N ALA A 33 21.14 8.42 -12.75
CA ALA A 33 22.23 7.66 -13.36
C ALA A 33 21.74 6.51 -14.28
N GLY A 34 20.43 6.27 -14.37
CA GLY A 34 19.83 5.18 -15.15
C GLY A 34 18.36 5.46 -15.47
N ASP A 35 17.65 4.43 -15.89
CA ASP A 35 16.24 4.42 -16.27
C ASP A 35 15.27 4.27 -15.09
N ASN A 36 15.72 4.45 -13.85
CA ASN A 36 14.95 4.21 -12.62
C ASN A 36 14.51 2.76 -12.44
N GLY A 37 15.22 1.79 -13.03
CA GLY A 37 14.82 0.38 -13.00
C GLY A 37 13.47 0.12 -13.68
N GLY A 38 13.14 0.90 -14.72
CA GLY A 38 11.93 0.76 -15.51
C GLY A 38 10.70 1.50 -15.01
N ILE A 39 10.78 2.22 -13.87
CA ILE A 39 9.65 2.98 -13.32
C ILE A 39 9.73 4.48 -13.63
N THR A 40 8.58 5.13 -13.60
CA THR A 40 8.44 6.58 -13.79
C THR A 40 8.24 7.26 -12.45
N LEU A 41 9.00 8.33 -12.20
CA LEU A 41 8.98 9.12 -10.96
C LEU A 41 8.83 10.63 -11.28
N PRO A 42 8.40 11.44 -10.31
CA PRO A 42 8.42 12.89 -10.45
C PRO A 42 9.84 13.43 -10.63
N SER A 43 9.94 14.62 -11.21
CA SER A 43 11.23 15.30 -11.40
C SER A 43 11.99 15.45 -10.08
N GLY A 44 13.28 15.17 -10.10
CA GLY A 44 14.16 15.20 -8.93
C GLY A 44 14.22 13.88 -8.15
N PHE A 45 13.33 12.93 -8.40
CA PHE A 45 13.40 11.58 -7.84
C PHE A 45 14.13 10.63 -8.78
N CYS A 46 14.93 9.74 -8.20
CA CYS A 46 15.63 8.69 -8.90
C CYS A 46 15.47 7.36 -8.18
N ALA A 47 15.39 6.27 -8.94
CA ALA A 47 15.38 4.93 -8.37
C ALA A 47 16.60 4.11 -8.82
N THR A 48 17.06 3.23 -7.94
CA THR A 48 17.98 2.14 -8.24
C THR A 48 17.31 0.81 -7.95
N VAL A 49 17.65 -0.23 -8.68
CA VAL A 49 17.22 -1.61 -8.35
C VAL A 49 18.08 -2.08 -7.19
N PHE A 50 17.52 -2.07 -5.98
CA PHE A 50 18.22 -2.44 -4.75
C PHE A 50 18.48 -3.94 -4.66
N ALA A 51 17.49 -4.75 -5.03
CA ALA A 51 17.59 -6.20 -5.16
C ALA A 51 16.64 -6.67 -6.27
N ASP A 52 16.93 -7.84 -6.87
CA ASP A 52 16.13 -8.39 -7.96
C ASP A 52 16.03 -9.92 -7.86
N HIS A 53 14.95 -10.49 -8.39
CA HIS A 53 14.72 -11.94 -8.46
C HIS A 53 14.83 -12.67 -7.11
N ILE A 54 14.41 -12.02 -6.02
CA ILE A 54 14.51 -12.57 -4.67
C ILE A 54 13.24 -13.29 -4.19
N GLY A 55 12.29 -13.58 -5.07
CA GLY A 55 11.02 -14.26 -4.79
C GLY A 55 9.86 -13.28 -4.65
N HIS A 56 8.72 -13.74 -4.13
CA HIS A 56 7.50 -12.93 -3.98
C HIS A 56 7.62 -11.97 -2.79
N VAL A 57 8.29 -10.84 -3.00
CA VAL A 57 8.57 -9.85 -1.95
C VAL A 57 7.29 -9.14 -1.51
N ARG A 58 6.95 -9.28 -0.23
CA ARG A 58 5.77 -8.62 0.35
C ARG A 58 6.20 -7.42 1.20
N GLN A 59 5.80 -7.36 2.47
CA GLN A 59 6.12 -6.22 3.34
C GLN A 59 7.57 -6.25 3.80
N MET A 60 8.06 -5.08 4.18
CA MET A 60 9.47 -4.83 4.52
C MET A 60 9.59 -4.01 5.81
N ALA A 61 10.73 -4.14 6.50
CA ALA A 61 11.08 -3.34 7.66
C ALA A 61 12.57 -3.02 7.68
N VAL A 62 12.94 -1.76 7.92
CA VAL A 62 14.34 -1.30 7.97
C VAL A 62 14.81 -1.19 9.41
N ALA A 63 15.87 -1.90 9.77
CA ALA A 63 16.47 -1.79 11.09
C ALA A 63 17.37 -0.53 11.20
N PRO A 64 17.62 -0.03 12.43
CA PRO A 64 18.46 1.17 12.63
C PRO A 64 19.89 1.05 12.08
N ASN A 65 20.40 -0.18 11.91
CA ASN A 65 21.71 -0.45 11.30
C ASN A 65 21.67 -0.51 9.75
N GLY A 66 20.55 -0.15 9.13
CA GLY A 66 20.37 -0.12 7.69
C GLY A 66 20.05 -1.46 7.03
N VAL A 67 19.89 -2.55 7.79
CA VAL A 67 19.45 -3.83 7.26
C VAL A 67 17.97 -3.75 6.89
N LEU A 68 17.63 -4.10 5.66
CA LEU A 68 16.25 -4.26 5.18
C LEU A 68 15.84 -5.72 5.38
N TYR A 69 14.82 -5.95 6.21
CA TYR A 69 14.18 -7.23 6.40
C TYR A 69 12.93 -7.34 5.53
N VAL A 70 12.74 -8.49 4.92
CA VAL A 70 11.69 -8.74 3.93
C VAL A 70 10.96 -10.03 4.28
N ASN A 71 9.63 -10.02 4.26
CA ASN A 71 8.84 -11.25 4.25
C ASN A 71 8.47 -11.60 2.81
N THR A 72 8.50 -12.88 2.48
CA THR A 72 8.14 -13.36 1.15
C THR A 72 7.00 -14.35 1.25
N TRP A 73 5.99 -14.12 0.41
CA TRP A 73 4.87 -15.03 0.27
C TRP A 73 5.15 -16.03 -0.85
N SER A 74 5.13 -17.29 -0.53
CA SER A 74 5.32 -18.35 -1.52
C SER A 74 4.50 -19.60 -1.15
N GLY A 75 4.16 -20.41 -2.13
CA GLY A 75 3.54 -21.71 -1.91
C GLY A 75 2.03 -21.72 -1.64
N ARG A 76 1.44 -20.73 -0.97
CA ARG A 76 0.00 -20.67 -0.72
C ARG A 76 -0.77 -19.95 -1.84
N TYR A 77 -0.35 -18.76 -2.17
CA TYR A 77 -0.92 -17.97 -3.26
C TYR A 77 -0.24 -18.31 -4.61
N TYR A 78 1.08 -18.51 -4.58
CA TYR A 78 1.93 -18.86 -5.73
C TYR A 78 2.29 -20.34 -5.74
N ARG A 79 1.29 -21.22 -5.70
CA ARG A 79 1.44 -22.69 -5.48
C ARG A 79 2.38 -23.39 -6.45
N ASN A 80 2.45 -22.90 -7.68
CA ASN A 80 3.21 -23.55 -8.76
C ASN A 80 4.65 -23.09 -8.81
N ASP A 81 5.02 -22.08 -8.04
CA ASP A 81 6.35 -21.53 -8.05
C ASP A 81 7.27 -22.32 -7.13
N THR A 82 8.50 -22.48 -7.58
CA THR A 82 9.56 -23.06 -6.75
C THR A 82 10.21 -21.92 -5.98
N PRO A 83 10.03 -21.84 -4.65
CA PRO A 83 10.68 -20.79 -3.87
C PRO A 83 12.20 -20.97 -3.92
N PRO A 84 12.97 -19.88 -3.88
CA PRO A 84 14.41 -19.98 -3.70
C PRO A 84 14.77 -20.77 -2.43
N PRO A 85 15.87 -21.51 -2.44
CA PRO A 85 16.31 -22.30 -1.29
C PRO A 85 16.60 -21.40 -0.07
N GLY A 86 16.44 -21.96 1.13
CA GLY A 86 16.54 -21.24 2.39
C GLY A 86 15.17 -20.79 2.92
N GLY A 87 15.15 -19.93 3.92
CA GLY A 87 13.92 -19.44 4.54
C GLY A 87 13.16 -18.41 3.68
N PHE A 88 11.93 -18.15 4.05
CA PHE A 88 11.11 -17.13 3.40
C PHE A 88 11.41 -15.70 3.87
N LEU A 89 12.11 -15.52 4.99
CA LEU A 89 12.56 -14.22 5.44
C LEU A 89 13.93 -13.91 4.82
N ILE A 90 14.14 -12.64 4.46
CA ILE A 90 15.37 -12.19 3.81
C ILE A 90 15.90 -10.97 4.57
N ALA A 91 17.21 -10.96 4.83
CA ALA A 91 17.95 -9.79 5.30
C ALA A 91 18.84 -9.27 4.16
N LEU A 92 18.73 -8.00 3.85
CA LEU A 92 19.43 -7.31 2.77
C LEU A 92 20.23 -6.12 3.33
N ARG A 93 21.45 -5.92 2.84
CA ARG A 93 22.26 -4.75 3.18
C ARG A 93 23.07 -4.29 1.96
N ASP A 94 23.17 -2.98 1.79
CA ASP A 94 24.15 -2.31 0.97
C ASP A 94 25.29 -1.86 1.87
N THR A 95 26.48 -2.51 1.76
CA THR A 95 27.67 -2.18 2.55
C THR A 95 28.55 -1.14 1.87
N THR A 96 28.33 -0.90 0.58
CA THR A 96 29.15 -0.01 -0.25
C THR A 96 28.53 1.37 -0.42
N GLY A 97 27.24 1.53 -0.09
CA GLY A 97 26.52 2.79 -0.24
C GLY A 97 26.17 3.13 -1.70
N ASN A 98 26.19 2.13 -2.60
CA ASN A 98 25.93 2.34 -4.03
C ASN A 98 24.46 2.21 -4.42
N GLY A 99 23.59 1.89 -3.46
CA GLY A 99 22.15 1.72 -3.66
C GLY A 99 21.74 0.30 -4.08
N HIS A 100 22.65 -0.67 -4.06
CA HIS A 100 22.40 -2.08 -4.37
C HIS A 100 22.78 -2.96 -3.18
N ALA A 101 21.94 -3.94 -2.84
CA ALA A 101 22.25 -4.90 -1.80
C ALA A 101 23.39 -5.83 -2.25
N ASP A 102 24.50 -5.83 -1.53
CA ASP A 102 25.64 -6.71 -1.74
C ASP A 102 25.67 -7.87 -0.72
N GLN A 103 24.88 -7.79 0.33
CA GLN A 103 24.62 -8.88 1.27
C GLN A 103 23.15 -9.28 1.22
N VAL A 104 22.90 -10.57 0.94
CA VAL A 104 21.56 -11.17 0.86
C VAL A 104 21.60 -12.47 1.65
N VAL A 105 20.87 -12.55 2.76
CA VAL A 105 20.81 -13.75 3.61
C VAL A 105 19.36 -14.16 3.83
N ARG A 106 19.02 -15.41 3.48
CA ARG A 106 17.73 -16.02 3.79
C ARG A 106 17.78 -16.70 5.14
N PHE A 107 16.68 -16.64 5.87
CA PHE A 107 16.57 -17.26 7.18
C PHE A 107 15.10 -17.61 7.50
N GLY A 108 14.89 -18.21 8.67
CA GLY A 108 13.56 -18.64 9.13
C GLY A 108 13.07 -19.91 8.43
N PRO A 109 11.80 -20.28 8.63
CA PRO A 109 11.23 -21.48 8.04
C PRO A 109 11.07 -21.35 6.53
N GLY A 110 11.25 -22.46 5.82
CA GLY A 110 11.10 -22.57 4.38
C GLY A 110 10.07 -23.62 3.99
N ARG A 111 9.95 -23.89 2.68
CA ARG A 111 9.01 -24.88 2.15
C ARG A 111 9.33 -26.30 2.64
N ASP A 112 10.59 -26.63 2.80
CA ASP A 112 11.10 -27.91 3.34
C ASP A 112 10.60 -28.21 4.74
N THR A 113 10.25 -27.18 5.50
CA THR A 113 9.64 -27.28 6.84
C THR A 113 8.10 -27.17 6.83
N GLY A 114 7.46 -27.26 5.65
CA GLY A 114 6.01 -27.15 5.50
C GLY A 114 5.46 -25.72 5.63
N ASN A 115 6.32 -24.70 5.56
CA ASN A 115 5.89 -23.30 5.61
C ASN A 115 5.52 -22.77 4.22
N ALA A 116 4.60 -21.80 4.18
CA ALA A 116 4.15 -21.15 2.95
C ALA A 116 4.59 -19.69 2.84
N GLY A 117 5.42 -19.20 3.75
CA GLY A 117 5.80 -17.79 3.83
C GLY A 117 4.77 -16.94 4.55
N GLY A 118 4.84 -15.63 4.36
CA GLY A 118 3.93 -14.66 4.98
C GLY A 118 4.00 -13.29 4.31
N THR A 119 3.21 -12.35 4.82
CA THR A 119 3.17 -10.96 4.37
C THR A 119 3.69 -10.01 5.46
N GLY A 120 3.13 -10.11 6.66
CA GLY A 120 3.40 -9.17 7.73
C GLY A 120 4.83 -9.24 8.27
N ILE A 121 5.45 -8.07 8.49
CA ILE A 121 6.76 -7.92 9.11
C ILE A 121 6.85 -6.56 9.82
N ALA A 122 7.47 -6.53 11.00
CA ALA A 122 7.68 -5.30 11.76
C ALA A 122 8.92 -5.42 12.65
N LEU A 123 9.43 -4.28 13.08
CA LEU A 123 10.51 -4.18 14.07
C LEU A 123 9.96 -3.54 15.33
N TYR A 124 10.32 -4.09 16.47
CA TYR A 124 10.00 -3.51 17.76
C TYR A 124 11.01 -3.98 18.83
N ASP A 125 11.51 -3.06 19.65
CA ASP A 125 12.36 -3.32 20.81
C ASP A 125 13.54 -4.27 20.54
N GLY A 126 14.30 -3.97 19.46
CA GLY A 126 15.48 -4.76 19.07
C GLY A 126 15.16 -6.15 18.50
N ALA A 127 13.93 -6.42 18.12
CA ALA A 127 13.50 -7.69 17.55
C ALA A 127 12.72 -7.51 16.24
N LEU A 128 12.77 -8.54 15.41
CA LEU A 128 12.00 -8.67 14.17
C LEU A 128 10.78 -9.56 14.44
N TYR A 129 9.61 -9.06 14.10
CA TYR A 129 8.35 -9.81 14.12
C TYR A 129 7.94 -10.11 12.69
N ALA A 130 7.56 -11.35 12.42
CA ALA A 130 7.17 -11.77 11.09
C ALA A 130 6.03 -12.78 11.12
N GLU A 131 5.11 -12.65 10.16
CA GLU A 131 4.16 -13.70 9.84
C GLU A 131 4.91 -14.90 9.23
N THR A 132 4.69 -16.07 9.78
CA THR A 132 5.16 -17.34 9.24
C THR A 132 4.05 -18.37 9.36
N ASN A 133 3.37 -18.65 8.25
CA ASN A 133 2.23 -19.55 8.22
C ASN A 133 1.07 -19.04 9.11
N ASP A 134 0.63 -19.81 10.11
CA ASP A 134 -0.51 -19.52 11.01
C ASP A 134 -0.12 -18.68 12.24
N ARG A 135 1.04 -18.05 12.24
CA ARG A 135 1.57 -17.43 13.46
C ARG A 135 2.42 -16.19 13.20
N ILE A 136 2.53 -15.37 14.22
CA ILE A 136 3.51 -14.29 14.30
C ILE A 136 4.64 -14.75 15.20
N VAL A 137 5.86 -14.69 14.70
CA VAL A 137 7.08 -15.07 15.42
C VAL A 137 7.97 -13.85 15.67
N ARG A 138 8.81 -13.93 16.71
CA ARG A 138 9.77 -12.91 17.08
C ARG A 138 11.19 -13.46 17.02
N TYR A 139 12.06 -12.80 16.26
CA TYR A 139 13.50 -13.06 16.23
C TYR A 139 14.24 -11.92 16.92
N VAL A 140 15.15 -12.23 17.85
CA VAL A 140 16.09 -11.25 18.38
C VAL A 140 17.05 -10.87 17.26
N LEU A 141 17.24 -9.56 17.03
CA LEU A 141 18.18 -9.09 16.02
C LEU A 141 19.62 -9.38 16.44
N PRO A 142 20.50 -9.77 15.52
CA PRO A 142 21.87 -10.10 15.83
C PRO A 142 22.67 -8.83 16.17
N ALA A 143 23.54 -8.92 17.18
CA ALA A 143 24.50 -7.86 17.47
C ALA A 143 25.54 -7.69 16.34
N ASN A 144 25.90 -8.81 15.69
CA ASN A 144 26.79 -8.86 14.53
C ASN A 144 26.12 -9.65 13.41
N GLY A 145 26.44 -9.32 12.15
CA GLY A 145 25.80 -9.91 10.98
C GLY A 145 24.50 -9.20 10.58
N ILE A 146 23.72 -9.81 9.69
CA ILE A 146 22.49 -9.20 9.18
C ILE A 146 21.24 -10.05 9.44
N ALA A 147 21.38 -11.39 9.62
CA ALA A 147 20.23 -12.28 9.81
C ALA A 147 20.25 -12.92 11.20
N PRO A 148 19.08 -13.07 11.85
CA PRO A 148 18.93 -13.85 13.07
C PRO A 148 19.35 -15.32 12.85
N SER A 149 19.95 -15.94 13.84
CA SER A 149 20.41 -17.35 13.77
C SER A 149 19.74 -18.28 14.79
N GLY A 150 19.02 -17.72 15.77
CA GLY A 150 18.31 -18.48 16.80
C GLY A 150 16.91 -18.91 16.39
N ALA A 151 16.32 -19.84 17.13
CA ALA A 151 14.90 -20.16 17.02
C ALA A 151 14.05 -18.96 17.44
N PRO A 152 12.96 -18.65 16.75
CA PRO A 152 12.08 -17.55 17.13
C PRO A 152 11.15 -17.94 18.28
N ASP A 153 10.73 -16.94 19.04
CA ASP A 153 9.58 -17.07 19.94
C ASP A 153 8.27 -16.99 19.16
N VAL A 154 7.27 -17.79 19.56
CA VAL A 154 5.92 -17.66 19.03
C VAL A 154 5.15 -16.64 19.85
N ILE A 155 4.73 -15.55 19.22
CA ILE A 155 3.96 -14.45 19.86
C ILE A 155 2.47 -14.74 19.78
N VAL A 156 1.95 -14.99 18.59
CA VAL A 156 0.55 -15.37 18.34
C VAL A 156 0.53 -16.60 17.47
N SER A 157 -0.41 -17.52 17.69
CA SER A 157 -0.62 -18.72 16.87
C SER A 157 -2.10 -18.99 16.63
N GLY A 158 -2.39 -19.83 15.61
CA GLY A 158 -3.75 -20.20 15.23
C GLY A 158 -4.46 -19.18 14.36
N LEU A 159 -3.72 -18.32 13.68
CA LEU A 159 -4.26 -17.40 12.69
C LEU A 159 -4.88 -18.19 11.52
N PRO A 160 -6.05 -17.78 11.00
CA PRO A 160 -6.74 -18.55 9.98
C PRO A 160 -6.03 -18.47 8.62
N LEU A 161 -5.81 -19.62 7.97
CA LEU A 161 -5.02 -19.75 6.73
C LEU A 161 -5.86 -20.01 5.47
N THR A 162 -7.19 -19.96 5.56
CA THR A 162 -8.10 -20.32 4.48
C THR A 162 -8.93 -19.12 4.03
N GLY A 163 -9.57 -19.23 2.88
CA GLY A 163 -10.42 -18.18 2.31
C GLY A 163 -9.69 -17.32 1.28
N ASP A 164 -10.38 -16.26 0.85
CA ASP A 164 -9.89 -15.36 -0.21
C ASP A 164 -8.71 -14.50 0.25
N HIS A 165 -8.62 -14.20 1.57
CA HIS A 165 -7.61 -13.30 2.14
C HIS A 165 -6.91 -13.97 3.35
N PRO A 166 -5.99 -14.91 3.10
CA PRO A 166 -5.30 -15.64 4.14
C PRO A 166 -4.03 -14.96 4.67
N MET A 167 -3.83 -13.68 4.34
CA MET A 167 -2.67 -12.87 4.76
C MET A 167 -2.90 -12.23 6.12
N HIS A 168 -1.78 -12.00 6.84
CA HIS A 168 -1.80 -11.35 8.15
C HIS A 168 -0.75 -10.21 8.21
N PRO A 169 -1.01 -9.10 7.53
CA PRO A 169 -0.21 -7.89 7.71
C PRO A 169 -0.21 -7.46 9.18
N LEU A 170 0.90 -6.94 9.63
CA LEU A 170 1.04 -6.56 11.03
C LEU A 170 1.83 -5.26 11.21
N ARG A 171 1.53 -4.55 12.29
CA ARG A 171 2.35 -3.43 12.78
C ARG A 171 2.33 -3.42 14.31
N ILE A 172 3.36 -2.83 14.90
CA ILE A 172 3.51 -2.72 16.36
C ILE A 172 3.67 -1.24 16.70
N ASP A 173 2.89 -0.75 17.66
CA ASP A 173 3.00 0.63 18.12
C ASP A 173 4.17 0.82 19.09
N ALA A 174 4.47 2.08 19.43
CA ALA A 174 5.57 2.43 20.32
C ALA A 174 5.42 1.86 21.75
N GLN A 175 4.21 1.45 22.15
CA GLN A 175 3.91 0.86 23.44
C GLN A 175 4.01 -0.67 23.44
N GLY A 176 4.14 -1.28 22.25
CA GLY A 176 4.24 -2.72 22.08
C GLY A 176 2.90 -3.40 21.83
N ALA A 177 1.85 -2.65 21.47
CA ALA A 177 0.65 -3.28 20.99
C ALA A 177 0.84 -3.73 19.53
N LEU A 178 0.62 -5.02 19.31
CA LEU A 178 0.71 -5.68 18.01
C LEU A 178 -0.68 -5.73 17.37
N TYR A 179 -0.83 -5.11 16.23
CA TYR A 179 -2.05 -5.13 15.41
C TYR A 179 -1.84 -6.07 14.23
N VAL A 180 -2.79 -6.99 14.05
CA VAL A 180 -2.76 -8.01 12.99
C VAL A 180 -4.07 -7.97 12.24
N ASP A 181 -4.02 -7.71 10.93
CA ASP A 181 -5.21 -7.83 10.09
C ASP A 181 -5.52 -9.30 9.80
N VAL A 182 -6.80 -9.64 9.78
CA VAL A 182 -7.31 -10.96 9.42
C VAL A 182 -8.42 -10.75 8.40
N GLY A 183 -8.09 -10.87 7.14
CA GLY A 183 -9.00 -10.63 6.04
C GLY A 183 -10.17 -11.59 5.99
N SER A 184 -11.20 -11.24 5.21
CA SER A 184 -12.40 -12.07 5.04
C SER A 184 -12.11 -13.40 4.35
N ALA A 185 -12.90 -14.40 4.66
CA ALA A 185 -12.79 -15.70 4.00
C ALA A 185 -13.44 -15.71 2.61
N THR A 186 -14.40 -14.80 2.38
CA THR A 186 -15.13 -14.69 1.10
C THR A 186 -15.13 -13.24 0.59
N ASN A 187 -15.62 -13.03 -0.61
CA ASN A 187 -15.75 -11.72 -1.22
C ASN A 187 -16.72 -10.79 -0.45
N SER A 188 -17.91 -11.30 -0.11
CA SER A 188 -19.00 -10.51 0.49
C SER A 188 -19.91 -11.32 1.41
N CYS A 189 -19.42 -12.37 2.06
CA CYS A 189 -20.15 -13.25 2.97
C CYS A 189 -21.45 -13.81 2.33
N GLN A 190 -21.37 -14.20 1.06
CA GLN A 190 -22.47 -14.81 0.32
C GLN A 190 -22.67 -16.28 0.71
N VAL A 191 -23.90 -16.79 0.59
CA VAL A 191 -24.21 -18.22 0.73
C VAL A 191 -23.39 -19.05 -0.26
N ALA A 192 -23.27 -18.60 -1.50
CA ALA A 192 -22.34 -19.14 -2.50
C ALA A 192 -21.38 -18.05 -2.91
N ASN A 193 -20.11 -18.15 -2.50
CA ASN A 193 -19.10 -17.13 -2.73
C ASN A 193 -18.92 -16.82 -4.21
N ARG A 194 -18.96 -15.53 -4.58
CA ARG A 194 -18.74 -15.01 -5.93
C ARG A 194 -19.74 -15.49 -6.99
N MET A 195 -20.91 -15.99 -6.56
CA MET A 195 -21.96 -16.47 -7.48
C MET A 195 -22.99 -15.38 -7.74
N PRO A 196 -23.39 -15.20 -9.03
CA PRO A 196 -24.41 -14.22 -9.40
C PRO A 196 -25.73 -14.41 -8.65
N GLY A 197 -26.27 -13.33 -8.09
CA GLY A 197 -27.55 -13.32 -7.37
C GLY A 197 -27.54 -14.07 -6.02
N SER A 198 -26.40 -14.57 -5.57
CA SER A 198 -26.33 -15.25 -4.26
C SER A 198 -26.55 -14.25 -3.13
N PRO A 199 -27.52 -14.50 -2.21
CA PRO A 199 -27.75 -13.61 -1.06
C PRO A 199 -26.62 -13.70 -0.04
N GLY A 200 -26.53 -12.67 0.81
CA GLY A 200 -25.63 -12.67 1.96
C GLY A 200 -26.13 -13.56 3.12
N ILE A 201 -25.19 -14.08 3.88
CA ILE A 201 -25.49 -14.81 5.14
C ILE A 201 -25.83 -13.76 6.21
N GLN A 202 -26.98 -13.92 6.87
CA GLN A 202 -27.43 -13.02 7.94
C GLN A 202 -27.80 -13.77 9.22
N PRO A 203 -27.11 -13.47 10.35
CA PRO A 203 -25.92 -12.60 10.44
C PRO A 203 -24.72 -13.24 9.75
N CYS A 204 -23.78 -12.41 9.26
CA CYS A 204 -22.55 -12.92 8.66
C CYS A 204 -21.66 -13.56 9.72
N THR A 205 -21.52 -14.88 9.69
CA THR A 205 -20.72 -15.64 10.65
C THR A 205 -19.22 -15.45 10.49
N GLU A 206 -18.75 -15.03 9.31
CA GLU A 206 -17.34 -14.68 9.11
C GLU A 206 -16.87 -13.59 10.05
N LEU A 207 -17.73 -12.64 10.39
CA LEU A 207 -17.41 -11.55 11.31
C LEU A 207 -17.00 -12.02 12.71
N GLU A 208 -17.24 -13.26 13.08
CA GLU A 208 -16.77 -13.79 14.36
C GLU A 208 -15.24 -13.91 14.43
N THR A 209 -14.59 -14.25 13.30
CA THR A 209 -13.17 -14.57 13.27
C THR A 209 -12.42 -13.96 12.08
N ARG A 210 -13.07 -13.12 11.27
CA ARG A 210 -12.53 -12.56 10.03
C ARG A 210 -12.92 -11.10 9.84
N ALA A 211 -12.39 -10.49 8.81
CA ALA A 211 -12.73 -9.16 8.34
C ALA A 211 -12.56 -8.08 9.41
N GLY A 212 -11.35 -7.94 9.90
CA GLY A 212 -11.00 -6.93 10.89
C GLY A 212 -9.56 -7.01 11.35
N THR A 213 -9.23 -6.22 12.35
CA THR A 213 -7.89 -6.18 12.96
C THR A 213 -7.97 -6.67 14.39
N TRP A 214 -7.02 -7.50 14.80
CA TRP A 214 -6.85 -8.02 16.17
C TRP A 214 -5.67 -7.35 16.85
N ARG A 215 -5.74 -7.25 18.19
CA ARG A 215 -4.72 -6.60 18.98
C ARG A 215 -4.14 -7.53 20.03
N TYR A 216 -2.82 -7.67 20.04
CA TYR A 216 -2.04 -8.49 20.96
C TYR A 216 -0.96 -7.66 21.66
N ASP A 217 -0.24 -8.26 22.62
CA ASP A 217 0.96 -7.72 23.23
C ASP A 217 2.21 -8.31 22.54
N ALA A 218 3.01 -7.49 21.88
CA ALA A 218 4.24 -7.93 21.22
C ALA A 218 5.28 -8.54 22.17
N LYS A 219 5.21 -8.23 23.46
CA LYS A 219 6.14 -8.74 24.48
C LYS A 219 5.74 -10.09 25.03
N GLN A 220 4.46 -10.46 24.95
CA GLN A 220 3.91 -11.70 25.51
C GLN A 220 4.00 -12.83 24.49
N THR A 221 4.64 -13.93 24.85
CA THR A 221 4.70 -15.17 24.04
C THR A 221 3.49 -16.07 24.29
N GLY A 222 3.21 -16.96 23.32
CA GLY A 222 2.21 -18.01 23.46
C GLY A 222 0.77 -17.58 23.42
N GLN A 223 0.51 -16.35 22.94
CA GLN A 223 -0.88 -15.88 22.70
C GLN A 223 -1.54 -16.70 21.59
N ARG A 224 -2.84 -16.79 21.63
CA ARG A 224 -3.63 -17.50 20.63
C ARG A 224 -4.64 -16.58 19.98
N PHE A 225 -4.87 -16.78 18.68
CA PHE A 225 -5.96 -16.13 17.97
C PHE A 225 -7.30 -16.45 18.64
N SER A 226 -8.06 -15.39 18.93
CA SER A 226 -9.36 -15.47 19.59
C SER A 226 -10.26 -14.30 19.19
N PRO A 227 -11.57 -14.49 19.02
CA PRO A 227 -12.52 -13.39 18.80
C PRO A 227 -12.46 -12.29 19.86
N ALA A 228 -12.06 -12.62 21.09
CA ALA A 228 -11.98 -11.68 22.21
C ALA A 228 -10.91 -10.58 22.00
N GLU A 229 -9.90 -10.86 21.21
CA GLU A 229 -8.79 -9.93 20.94
C GLU A 229 -9.09 -8.99 19.76
N ARG A 230 -10.30 -9.00 19.21
CA ARG A 230 -10.69 -8.13 18.11
C ARG A 230 -10.62 -6.67 18.50
N PHE A 231 -9.94 -5.88 17.67
CA PHE A 231 -9.81 -4.44 17.83
C PHE A 231 -10.87 -3.68 17.05
N VAL A 232 -11.08 -4.05 15.76
CA VAL A 232 -12.11 -3.51 14.86
C VAL A 232 -12.73 -4.60 14.02
N THR A 233 -13.90 -4.33 13.41
CA THR A 233 -14.61 -5.23 12.50
C THR A 233 -15.02 -4.54 11.21
N GLY A 234 -15.43 -5.31 10.22
CA GLY A 234 -15.96 -4.76 8.96
C GLY A 234 -14.90 -4.29 7.97
N LEU A 235 -13.64 -4.71 8.12
CA LEU A 235 -12.57 -4.55 7.12
C LEU A 235 -12.44 -5.84 6.32
N ARG A 236 -12.74 -5.78 5.02
CA ARG A 236 -12.69 -6.97 4.15
C ARG A 236 -11.28 -7.54 4.04
N ASN A 237 -10.30 -6.69 3.76
CA ASN A 237 -8.88 -7.03 3.66
C ASN A 237 -8.04 -5.78 3.88
N GLY A 238 -7.47 -5.61 5.06
CA GLY A 238 -6.70 -4.45 5.48
C GLY A 238 -5.20 -4.74 5.40
N GLU A 239 -4.56 -4.53 4.26
CA GLU A 239 -3.15 -4.92 4.10
C GLU A 239 -2.14 -3.88 4.57
N GLY A 240 -2.38 -2.60 4.34
CA GLY A 240 -1.50 -1.52 4.81
C GLY A 240 -1.94 -1.01 6.19
N ILE A 241 -1.04 -1.05 7.19
CA ILE A 241 -1.27 -0.48 8.52
C ILE A 241 -0.11 0.46 8.85
N ALA A 242 -0.39 1.66 9.34
CA ALA A 242 0.63 2.61 9.78
C ALA A 242 0.15 3.44 10.99
N PHE A 243 1.11 4.03 11.72
CA PHE A 243 0.84 4.95 12.83
C PHE A 243 1.32 6.34 12.45
N ASP A 244 0.50 7.35 12.70
CA ASP A 244 0.96 8.73 12.56
C ASP A 244 1.69 9.22 13.83
N SER A 245 2.23 10.43 13.77
CA SER A 245 2.99 11.03 14.87
C SER A 245 2.19 11.25 16.16
N ALA A 246 0.86 11.24 16.07
CA ALA A 246 -0.05 11.31 17.21
C ALA A 246 -0.46 9.92 17.75
N GLY A 247 0.04 8.83 17.12
CA GLY A 247 -0.29 7.46 17.48
C GLY A 247 -1.65 6.99 16.95
N ARG A 248 -2.29 7.72 16.01
CA ARG A 248 -3.49 7.26 15.34
C ARG A 248 -3.13 6.14 14.37
N ILE A 249 -3.98 5.12 14.32
CA ILE A 249 -3.77 3.96 13.47
C ILE A 249 -4.53 4.18 12.18
N LEU A 250 -3.84 4.12 11.05
CA LEU A 250 -4.43 4.17 9.72
C LEU A 250 -4.28 2.82 9.05
N ALA A 251 -5.28 2.42 8.26
CA ALA A 251 -5.23 1.19 7.49
C ALA A 251 -5.84 1.38 6.10
N THR A 252 -5.31 0.65 5.11
CA THR A 252 -5.96 0.52 3.81
C THR A 252 -6.99 -0.59 3.86
N GLN A 253 -8.01 -0.52 3.01
CA GLN A 253 -9.00 -1.57 2.83
C GLN A 253 -9.23 -1.82 1.34
N HIS A 254 -9.20 -3.09 0.95
CA HIS A 254 -9.63 -3.51 -0.38
C HIS A 254 -11.14 -3.59 -0.47
N GLY A 255 -11.71 -2.89 -1.44
CA GLY A 255 -13.12 -3.01 -1.80
C GLY A 255 -13.50 -4.43 -2.23
N ARG A 256 -14.79 -4.75 -2.19
CA ARG A 256 -15.29 -6.03 -2.69
C ARG A 256 -15.17 -6.10 -4.23
N ASP A 257 -15.14 -7.31 -4.77
CA ASP A 257 -15.10 -7.54 -6.21
C ASP A 257 -16.50 -7.80 -6.79
N GLN A 258 -16.60 -7.71 -8.13
CA GLN A 258 -17.67 -8.33 -8.92
C GLN A 258 -19.09 -7.81 -8.64
N LEU A 259 -19.25 -6.51 -8.38
CA LEU A 259 -20.59 -5.90 -8.23
C LEU A 259 -21.45 -6.14 -9.47
N ARG A 260 -20.91 -5.86 -10.66
CA ARG A 260 -21.63 -6.00 -11.94
C ARG A 260 -21.88 -7.44 -12.34
N GLU A 261 -20.88 -8.31 -12.18
CA GLU A 261 -20.96 -9.73 -12.52
C GLU A 261 -21.99 -10.45 -11.66
N ASN A 262 -22.00 -10.15 -10.36
CA ASN A 262 -22.92 -10.78 -9.42
C ASN A 262 -24.34 -10.16 -9.46
N TRP A 263 -24.45 -8.86 -9.78
CA TRP A 263 -25.71 -8.12 -9.75
C TRP A 263 -25.92 -7.29 -11.03
N PRO A 264 -26.00 -7.94 -12.22
CA PRO A 264 -26.02 -7.25 -13.51
C PRO A 264 -27.22 -6.33 -13.73
N HIS A 265 -28.31 -6.50 -12.96
CA HIS A 265 -29.49 -5.64 -13.04
C HIS A 265 -29.36 -4.35 -12.22
N LEU A 266 -28.41 -4.30 -11.29
CA LEU A 266 -28.20 -3.17 -10.39
C LEU A 266 -27.03 -2.27 -10.81
N TYR A 267 -26.05 -2.82 -11.52
CA TYR A 267 -24.82 -2.10 -11.86
C TYR A 267 -24.52 -2.15 -13.36
N THR A 268 -24.08 -1.01 -13.88
CA THR A 268 -23.54 -0.91 -15.24
C THR A 268 -22.11 -1.48 -15.30
N PRO A 269 -21.58 -1.81 -16.49
CA PRO A 269 -20.17 -2.19 -16.65
C PRO A 269 -19.18 -1.15 -16.08
N GLN A 270 -19.49 0.15 -16.26
CA GLN A 270 -18.69 1.26 -15.71
C GLN A 270 -18.65 1.23 -14.19
N GLN A 271 -19.79 1.03 -13.54
CA GLN A 271 -19.84 0.89 -12.09
C GLN A 271 -19.08 -0.37 -11.64
N GLY A 272 -19.25 -1.51 -12.31
CA GLY A 272 -18.50 -2.72 -11.97
C GLY A 272 -16.98 -2.56 -12.07
N ALA A 273 -16.50 -1.69 -12.98
CA ALA A 273 -15.07 -1.42 -13.12
C ALA A 273 -14.52 -0.39 -12.13
N ASN A 274 -15.35 0.54 -11.64
CA ASN A 274 -14.89 1.66 -10.81
C ASN A 274 -15.30 1.55 -9.34
N GLU A 275 -16.30 0.70 -9.04
CA GLU A 275 -16.87 0.54 -7.69
C GLU A 275 -16.61 -0.87 -7.13
N PRO A 276 -16.56 -0.99 -5.82
CA PRO A 276 -16.51 0.08 -4.81
C PRO A 276 -15.14 0.72 -4.69
N ALA A 277 -15.04 1.78 -3.90
CA ALA A 277 -13.77 2.40 -3.56
C ALA A 277 -12.79 1.41 -2.92
N GLU A 278 -11.51 1.63 -3.19
CA GLU A 278 -10.45 1.29 -2.23
C GLU A 278 -10.39 2.40 -1.18
N GLU A 279 -10.09 2.04 0.07
CA GLU A 279 -10.27 2.98 1.18
C GLU A 279 -9.00 3.14 2.03
N LEU A 280 -8.80 4.35 2.57
CA LEU A 280 -7.94 4.62 3.71
C LEU A 280 -8.82 4.98 4.90
N VAL A 281 -8.70 4.22 5.98
CA VAL A 281 -9.52 4.39 7.19
C VAL A 281 -8.66 4.66 8.41
N GLN A 282 -9.21 5.37 9.41
CA GLN A 282 -8.61 5.48 10.74
C GLN A 282 -9.21 4.40 11.65
N LEU A 283 -8.37 3.54 12.22
CA LEU A 283 -8.83 2.46 13.10
C LEU A 283 -9.10 2.98 14.52
N GLU A 284 -10.33 2.79 15.00
CA GLU A 284 -10.74 3.11 16.35
C GLU A 284 -11.29 1.85 17.05
N ARG A 285 -10.87 1.60 18.28
CA ARG A 285 -11.30 0.41 19.03
C ARG A 285 -12.82 0.26 19.04
N GLY A 286 -13.29 -0.91 18.64
CA GLY A 286 -14.71 -1.25 18.59
C GLY A 286 -15.47 -0.70 17.38
N ALA A 287 -14.78 0.00 16.47
CA ALA A 287 -15.39 0.53 15.25
C ALA A 287 -15.75 -0.59 14.27
N ASP A 288 -16.77 -0.31 13.43
CA ASP A 288 -17.25 -1.15 12.34
C ASP A 288 -17.21 -0.36 11.04
N TYR A 289 -16.47 -0.89 10.06
CA TYR A 289 -16.23 -0.26 8.73
C TYR A 289 -17.17 -0.76 7.64
N GLY A 290 -18.12 -1.62 7.99
CA GLY A 290 -19.31 -1.92 7.19
C GLY A 290 -19.29 -3.23 6.43
N TRP A 291 -18.13 -3.79 6.03
CA TRP A 291 -18.15 -5.09 5.34
C TRP A 291 -18.78 -6.19 6.21
N PRO A 292 -19.59 -7.10 5.67
CA PRO A 292 -19.99 -7.28 4.28
C PRO A 292 -21.25 -6.50 3.89
N TYR A 293 -21.90 -5.84 4.85
CA TYR A 293 -23.21 -5.23 4.68
C TYR A 293 -23.17 -3.95 3.85
N CYS A 294 -22.04 -3.27 3.84
CA CYS A 294 -21.84 -1.96 3.22
C CYS A 294 -20.59 -1.94 2.33
N TYR A 295 -20.60 -1.02 1.37
CA TYR A 295 -19.42 -0.61 0.61
C TYR A 295 -19.46 0.90 0.38
N PHE A 296 -18.31 1.53 0.14
CA PHE A 296 -18.24 2.95 -0.18
C PHE A 296 -18.43 3.16 -1.68
N ASP A 297 -19.49 3.88 -2.05
CA ASP A 297 -19.81 4.26 -3.43
C ASP A 297 -19.09 5.57 -3.77
N LEU A 298 -18.12 5.51 -4.72
CA LEU A 298 -17.32 6.66 -5.13
C LEU A 298 -18.15 7.76 -5.78
N SER A 299 -19.18 7.38 -6.54
CA SER A 299 -20.00 8.35 -7.27
C SER A 299 -20.89 9.17 -6.35
N GLN A 300 -21.26 8.62 -5.19
CA GLN A 300 -22.14 9.24 -4.20
C GLN A 300 -21.40 9.73 -2.96
N HIS A 301 -20.10 9.39 -2.83
CA HIS A 301 -19.25 9.71 -1.67
C HIS A 301 -19.88 9.32 -0.33
N LYS A 302 -20.39 8.09 -0.23
CA LYS A 302 -21.01 7.55 1.00
C LYS A 302 -21.00 6.03 1.06
N LEU A 303 -21.12 5.49 2.28
CA LEU A 303 -21.39 4.08 2.49
C LEU A 303 -22.84 3.74 2.11
N VAL A 304 -23.02 2.70 1.30
CA VAL A 304 -24.31 2.22 0.84
C VAL A 304 -24.49 0.73 1.12
N LEU A 305 -25.73 0.29 1.17
CA LEU A 305 -26.08 -1.11 1.45
C LEU A 305 -25.66 -2.00 0.28
N ALA A 306 -24.95 -3.08 0.60
CA ALA A 306 -24.51 -4.05 -0.38
C ALA A 306 -25.70 -4.88 -0.93
N PRO A 307 -25.65 -5.25 -2.22
CA PRO A 307 -26.79 -5.89 -2.89
C PRO A 307 -27.15 -7.24 -2.30
N GLU A 308 -26.20 -7.98 -1.75
CA GLU A 308 -26.42 -9.25 -1.02
C GLU A 308 -27.36 -9.10 0.18
N TYR A 309 -27.48 -7.89 0.71
CA TYR A 309 -28.21 -7.54 1.93
C TYR A 309 -29.40 -6.62 1.66
N GLY A 310 -29.85 -6.55 0.39
CA GLY A 310 -31.02 -5.76 -0.01
C GLY A 310 -30.70 -4.38 -0.55
N GLY A 311 -29.43 -4.11 -0.88
CA GLY A 311 -29.01 -2.90 -1.58
C GLY A 311 -29.59 -2.84 -3.00
N ASP A 312 -29.84 -1.64 -3.50
CA ASP A 312 -30.56 -1.33 -4.73
C ASP A 312 -29.69 -0.67 -5.82
N GLY A 313 -28.38 -0.94 -5.79
CA GLY A 313 -27.41 -0.36 -6.73
C GLY A 313 -26.89 1.02 -6.30
N GLY A 314 -26.74 1.23 -5.00
CA GLY A 314 -26.06 2.39 -4.41
C GLY A 314 -26.96 3.47 -3.84
N LYS A 315 -28.30 3.34 -3.83
CA LYS A 315 -29.23 4.35 -3.29
C LYS A 315 -29.53 4.10 -1.80
N ALA A 316 -29.82 2.85 -1.46
CA ALA A 316 -30.14 2.47 -0.08
C ALA A 316 -28.92 2.58 0.83
N VAL A 317 -29.07 3.22 1.97
CA VAL A 317 -28.06 3.38 3.01
C VAL A 317 -28.31 2.43 4.18
N GLY A 318 -29.52 2.43 4.73
CA GLY A 318 -29.90 1.54 5.83
C GLY A 318 -28.92 1.59 7.02
N PRO A 319 -28.45 0.42 7.50
CA PRO A 319 -27.53 0.35 8.62
C PRO A 319 -26.13 0.95 8.34
N CYS A 320 -25.81 1.25 7.08
CA CYS A 320 -24.52 1.81 6.70
C CYS A 320 -24.32 3.25 7.21
N ALA A 321 -25.39 3.98 7.52
CA ALA A 321 -25.32 5.30 8.12
C ALA A 321 -24.61 5.35 9.48
N SER A 322 -24.48 4.20 10.17
CA SER A 322 -23.80 4.11 11.47
C SER A 322 -22.37 3.59 11.38
N LYS A 323 -21.89 3.24 10.18
CA LYS A 323 -20.55 2.70 9.97
C LYS A 323 -19.53 3.82 9.88
N ARG A 324 -18.25 3.47 10.10
CA ARG A 324 -17.15 4.43 9.94
C ARG A 324 -16.83 4.63 8.47
N GLU A 325 -16.85 5.90 8.05
CA GLU A 325 -16.46 6.28 6.70
C GLU A 325 -14.93 6.35 6.54
N PRO A 326 -14.42 6.16 5.32
CA PRO A 326 -13.00 6.35 5.02
C PRO A 326 -12.58 7.82 5.14
N ILE A 327 -11.30 8.04 5.44
CA ILE A 327 -10.65 9.36 5.43
C ILE A 327 -10.14 9.77 4.05
N ALA A 328 -9.91 8.78 3.16
CA ALA A 328 -9.63 8.96 1.75
C ALA A 328 -10.12 7.75 0.96
N THR A 329 -10.42 7.96 -0.31
CA THR A 329 -10.89 6.92 -1.23
C THR A 329 -10.09 6.93 -2.53
N PHE A 330 -9.97 5.77 -3.16
CA PHE A 330 -9.21 5.57 -4.38
C PHE A 330 -10.06 4.79 -5.39
N PRO A 331 -9.70 4.80 -6.68
CA PRO A 331 -10.43 4.06 -7.70
C PRO A 331 -10.55 2.58 -7.36
N GLY A 332 -11.71 2.00 -7.66
CA GLY A 332 -12.02 0.61 -7.38
C GLY A 332 -11.02 -0.37 -7.98
N HIS A 333 -10.77 -1.45 -7.25
CA HIS A 333 -9.96 -2.61 -7.66
C HIS A 333 -8.45 -2.35 -7.81
N TRP A 334 -7.94 -1.20 -7.37
CA TRP A 334 -6.50 -0.93 -7.44
C TRP A 334 -5.68 -1.78 -6.46
N ALA A 335 -6.29 -2.34 -5.43
CA ALA A 335 -5.70 -3.26 -4.44
C ALA A 335 -4.54 -2.64 -3.63
N PRO A 336 -4.82 -1.88 -2.56
CA PRO A 336 -3.79 -1.22 -1.73
C PRO A 336 -3.11 -2.21 -0.77
N ASN A 337 -1.97 -2.79 -1.16
CA ASN A 337 -1.29 -3.88 -0.44
C ASN A 337 -0.37 -3.44 0.71
N ASP A 338 0.09 -2.21 0.73
CA ASP A 338 0.84 -1.67 1.87
C ASP A 338 0.73 -0.14 1.94
N MET A 339 1.02 0.40 3.10
CA MET A 339 1.07 1.82 3.35
C MET A 339 2.15 2.16 4.36
N ILE A 340 2.86 3.28 4.12
CA ILE A 340 3.71 3.91 5.12
C ILE A 340 3.34 5.39 5.26
N LEU A 341 3.52 5.95 6.45
CA LEU A 341 3.56 7.41 6.62
C LEU A 341 5.02 7.86 6.51
N TYR A 342 5.26 8.84 5.64
CA TYR A 342 6.61 9.28 5.38
C TYR A 342 7.06 10.31 6.42
N ASP A 343 8.02 9.92 7.25
CA ASP A 343 8.66 10.76 8.27
C ASP A 343 10.14 11.07 7.96
N GLY A 344 10.64 10.58 6.81
CA GLY A 344 12.00 10.79 6.34
C GLY A 344 12.31 12.26 6.02
N HIS A 345 13.61 12.57 5.97
CA HIS A 345 14.11 13.93 5.69
C HIS A 345 14.75 14.07 4.31
N GLN A 346 14.78 13.00 3.51
CA GLN A 346 15.39 13.03 2.19
C GLN A 346 14.47 13.65 1.12
N PHE A 347 13.17 13.37 1.22
CA PHE A 347 12.17 13.94 0.29
C PHE A 347 11.79 15.37 0.70
N PRO A 348 11.26 16.18 -0.23
CA PRO A 348 10.75 17.52 0.10
C PRO A 348 9.76 17.50 1.27
N ASP A 349 9.76 18.58 2.05
CA ASP A 349 8.89 18.71 3.26
C ASP A 349 7.41 18.48 2.96
N ALA A 350 6.96 18.75 1.73
CA ALA A 350 5.60 18.54 1.29
C ALA A 350 5.15 17.06 1.31
N TYR A 351 6.09 16.09 1.37
CA TYR A 351 5.78 14.67 1.51
C TYR A 351 5.73 14.21 2.98
N ARG A 352 6.20 15.04 3.92
CA ARG A 352 6.29 14.63 5.32
C ARG A 352 4.91 14.53 5.97
N GLY A 353 4.67 13.42 6.68
CA GLY A 353 3.40 13.13 7.35
C GLY A 353 2.28 12.65 6.42
N GLY A 354 2.49 12.63 5.11
CA GLY A 354 1.57 12.01 4.17
C GLY A 354 1.81 10.51 4.00
N ALA A 355 0.87 9.83 3.38
CA ALA A 355 0.92 8.38 3.16
C ALA A 355 1.39 8.04 1.75
N PHE A 356 2.40 7.18 1.63
CA PHE A 356 2.63 6.41 0.41
C PHE A 356 1.84 5.12 0.49
N ILE A 357 1.14 4.76 -0.59
CA ILE A 357 0.30 3.56 -0.69
C ILE A 357 0.68 2.81 -1.96
N ALA A 358 1.03 1.53 -1.81
CA ALA A 358 1.35 0.65 -2.93
C ALA A 358 0.09 -0.04 -3.45
N PHE A 359 -0.30 0.26 -4.68
CA PHE A 359 -1.44 -0.35 -5.35
C PHE A 359 -0.97 -1.48 -6.27
N HIS A 360 -1.29 -2.71 -5.88
CA HIS A 360 -0.87 -3.93 -6.56
C HIS A 360 -1.42 -4.07 -7.98
N GLY A 361 -2.57 -3.45 -8.23
CA GLY A 361 -3.20 -3.42 -9.54
C GLY A 361 -4.38 -4.39 -9.69
N SER A 362 -5.37 -3.94 -10.46
CA SER A 362 -6.63 -4.64 -10.68
C SER A 362 -6.51 -5.84 -11.62
N TRP A 363 -7.51 -6.73 -11.56
CA TRP A 363 -7.66 -7.87 -12.45
C TRP A 363 -9.08 -7.99 -13.04
N ASN A 364 -10.03 -7.19 -12.56
CA ASN A 364 -11.47 -7.38 -12.77
C ASN A 364 -12.19 -6.12 -13.31
N ARG A 365 -11.48 -5.26 -14.05
CA ARG A 365 -12.07 -4.04 -14.62
C ARG A 365 -12.56 -4.19 -16.05
N ALA A 366 -12.35 -5.36 -16.69
CA ALA A 366 -12.81 -5.57 -18.06
C ALA A 366 -14.31 -5.25 -18.26
N PRO A 367 -14.71 -4.59 -19.38
CA PRO A 367 -13.92 -4.31 -20.58
C PRO A 367 -13.04 -3.05 -20.52
N PHE A 368 -12.98 -2.37 -19.39
CA PHE A 368 -12.16 -1.18 -19.19
C PHE A 368 -10.72 -1.55 -18.87
N PRO A 369 -9.76 -0.64 -19.11
CA PRO A 369 -8.35 -0.86 -18.76
C PRO A 369 -8.17 -1.17 -17.28
N GLN A 370 -7.23 -2.07 -16.97
CA GLN A 370 -6.81 -2.32 -15.59
C GLN A 370 -6.16 -1.07 -14.99
N GLY A 371 -6.35 -0.86 -13.67
CA GLY A 371 -5.88 0.29 -12.91
C GLY A 371 -4.98 -0.10 -11.74
N GLY A 372 -4.39 0.87 -11.06
CA GLY A 372 -3.36 0.63 -10.06
C GLY A 372 -2.01 0.30 -10.71
N TYR A 373 -1.26 -0.66 -10.19
CA TYR A 373 0.13 -0.97 -10.58
C TYR A 373 1.04 0.24 -10.39
N ASN A 374 0.83 0.97 -9.30
CA ASN A 374 1.52 2.21 -9.00
C ASN A 374 1.68 2.42 -7.49
N VAL A 375 2.46 3.41 -7.12
CA VAL A 375 2.49 3.94 -5.76
C VAL A 375 1.93 5.34 -5.79
N VAL A 376 0.97 5.63 -4.92
CA VAL A 376 0.43 6.98 -4.78
C VAL A 376 0.97 7.66 -3.52
N PHE A 377 0.89 8.98 -3.51
CA PHE A 377 1.07 9.79 -2.32
C PHE A 377 -0.26 10.48 -1.99
N GLN A 378 -0.77 10.24 -0.77
CA GLN A 378 -1.94 10.88 -0.20
C GLN A 378 -1.50 11.90 0.84
N PRO A 379 -1.69 13.21 0.59
CA PRO A 379 -1.43 14.23 1.61
C PRO A 379 -2.36 14.05 2.80
N LEU A 380 -1.79 14.06 4.01
CA LEU A 380 -2.54 13.98 5.26
C LEU A 380 -2.19 15.15 6.17
N LYS A 381 -3.17 15.59 6.96
CA LYS A 381 -3.01 16.52 8.06
C LYS A 381 -3.93 16.12 9.20
N ASP A 382 -3.38 16.01 10.41
CA ASP A 382 -4.16 15.65 11.60
C ASP A 382 -4.96 14.34 11.47
N GLY A 383 -4.42 13.35 10.70
CA GLY A 383 -5.05 12.06 10.45
C GLY A 383 -6.17 12.09 9.43
N GLN A 384 -6.35 13.19 8.69
CA GLN A 384 -7.36 13.34 7.64
C GLN A 384 -6.71 13.66 6.30
N ALA A 385 -7.36 13.31 5.20
CA ALA A 385 -6.91 13.73 3.87
C ALA A 385 -6.91 15.27 3.79
N SER A 386 -5.79 15.84 3.33
CA SER A 386 -5.61 17.29 3.21
C SER A 386 -5.53 17.77 1.76
N GLY A 387 -5.78 16.89 0.81
CA GLY A 387 -5.81 17.15 -0.62
C GLY A 387 -6.00 15.86 -1.41
N PRO A 388 -6.13 15.95 -2.74
CA PRO A 388 -6.21 14.76 -3.59
C PRO A 388 -4.90 13.97 -3.55
N PHE A 389 -5.00 12.64 -3.75
CA PHE A 389 -3.81 11.82 -3.95
C PHE A 389 -3.16 12.13 -5.30
N VAL A 390 -1.86 11.86 -5.42
CA VAL A 390 -1.12 11.91 -6.68
C VAL A 390 -0.42 10.58 -6.93
N VAL A 391 -0.34 10.16 -8.20
CA VAL A 391 0.49 9.01 -8.58
C VAL A 391 1.95 9.41 -8.45
N PHE A 392 2.65 8.81 -7.50
CA PHE A 392 4.05 9.10 -7.20
C PHE A 392 5.01 8.26 -8.05
N ALA A 393 4.76 6.95 -8.15
CA ALA A 393 5.56 6.06 -9.00
C ALA A 393 4.64 5.22 -9.88
N ASP A 394 4.95 5.10 -11.17
CA ASP A 394 4.17 4.36 -12.17
C ASP A 394 5.11 3.57 -13.09
N GLY A 395 4.55 2.84 -14.06
CA GLY A 395 5.33 2.09 -15.04
C GLY A 395 5.70 0.67 -14.61
N PHE A 396 5.34 0.24 -13.39
CA PHE A 396 5.67 -1.09 -12.87
C PHE A 396 5.18 -2.24 -13.77
N ALA A 397 3.98 -2.13 -14.32
CA ALA A 397 3.42 -3.17 -15.18
C ALA A 397 4.17 -3.36 -16.50
N GLY A 398 5.01 -2.41 -16.90
CA GLY A 398 5.65 -2.41 -18.21
C GLY A 398 4.62 -2.18 -19.35
N ALA A 399 4.78 -2.90 -20.45
CA ALA A 399 3.94 -2.72 -21.64
C ALA A 399 2.49 -3.22 -21.48
N VAL A 400 2.25 -4.19 -20.61
CA VAL A 400 0.94 -4.85 -20.45
C VAL A 400 0.48 -4.75 -19.00
N LYS A 401 -0.54 -3.95 -18.77
CA LYS A 401 -1.15 -3.75 -17.44
C LYS A 401 -2.27 -4.78 -17.23
N GLU A 402 -1.88 -6.05 -17.06
CA GLU A 402 -2.79 -7.18 -16.85
C GLU A 402 -2.18 -8.18 -15.85
N PRO A 403 -2.96 -8.83 -14.98
CA PRO A 403 -2.46 -9.87 -14.09
C PRO A 403 -1.77 -11.00 -14.84
N GLY A 404 -0.63 -11.44 -14.35
CA GLY A 404 0.16 -12.51 -14.97
C GLY A 404 0.95 -12.10 -16.22
N GLN A 405 0.75 -10.86 -16.74
CA GLN A 405 1.52 -10.29 -17.85
C GLN A 405 2.27 -9.02 -17.44
N ALA A 406 1.85 -8.37 -16.37
CA ALA A 406 2.56 -7.24 -15.82
C ALA A 406 3.98 -7.64 -15.40
N ALA A 407 4.98 -6.83 -15.76
CA ALA A 407 6.37 -7.09 -15.39
C ALA A 407 6.56 -7.07 -13.87
N HIS A 408 5.92 -6.12 -13.20
CA HIS A 408 5.99 -5.91 -11.76
C HIS A 408 4.65 -5.45 -11.19
N ARG A 409 4.41 -5.76 -9.91
CA ARG A 409 3.22 -5.35 -9.16
C ARG A 409 3.65 -4.83 -7.77
N PRO A 410 3.54 -3.50 -7.51
CA PRO A 410 3.97 -2.91 -6.24
C PRO A 410 3.22 -3.53 -5.06
N THR A 411 3.94 -3.85 -3.98
CA THR A 411 3.34 -4.58 -2.88
C THR A 411 3.69 -4.01 -1.52
N GLY A 412 4.98 -3.85 -1.17
CA GLY A 412 5.42 -3.38 0.13
C GLY A 412 6.20 -2.08 0.05
N LEU A 413 6.20 -1.34 1.15
CA LEU A 413 6.87 -0.06 1.31
C LEU A 413 7.68 -0.02 2.60
N ALA A 414 8.85 0.63 2.57
CA ALA A 414 9.62 0.92 3.78
C ALA A 414 10.45 2.19 3.60
N VAL A 415 10.72 2.91 4.70
CA VAL A 415 11.60 4.08 4.71
C VAL A 415 12.97 3.66 5.20
N ALA A 416 14.00 3.95 4.42
CA ALA A 416 15.39 3.73 4.78
C ALA A 416 15.85 4.69 5.90
N THR A 417 16.92 4.34 6.59
CA THR A 417 17.49 5.19 7.67
C THR A 417 17.94 6.57 7.19
N ASP A 418 18.25 6.72 5.89
CA ASP A 418 18.58 7.98 5.25
C ASP A 418 17.37 8.70 4.63
N GLY A 419 16.17 8.15 4.79
CA GLY A 419 14.92 8.71 4.26
C GLY A 419 14.56 8.30 2.85
N ALA A 420 15.33 7.44 2.18
CA ALA A 420 14.94 6.87 0.89
C ALA A 420 13.71 5.96 1.04
N LEU A 421 12.91 5.82 -0.01
CA LEU A 421 11.76 4.93 -0.04
C LEU A 421 12.12 3.62 -0.75
N TYR A 422 11.90 2.48 -0.07
CA TYR A 422 11.89 1.17 -0.70
C TYR A 422 10.49 0.82 -1.19
N ILE A 423 10.42 0.27 -2.40
CA ILE A 423 9.18 -0.26 -3.01
C ILE A 423 9.46 -1.69 -3.43
N SER A 424 8.68 -2.65 -2.96
CA SER A 424 8.79 -4.05 -3.36
C SER A 424 7.77 -4.45 -4.41
N ASP A 425 8.04 -5.57 -5.07
CA ASP A 425 7.22 -6.21 -6.09
C ASP A 425 7.20 -7.72 -5.87
N ASP A 426 6.03 -8.32 -5.86
CA ASP A 426 5.85 -9.75 -5.66
C ASP A 426 5.71 -10.57 -6.97
N GLN A 427 5.65 -9.90 -8.11
CA GLN A 427 5.58 -10.55 -9.42
C GLN A 427 6.98 -10.94 -9.91
N GLY A 428 7.91 -9.98 -9.98
CA GLY A 428 9.29 -10.17 -10.44
C GLY A 428 10.30 -10.35 -9.32
N GLY A 429 9.92 -10.04 -8.08
CA GLY A 429 10.81 -10.15 -6.91
C GLY A 429 11.85 -9.04 -6.84
N ARG A 430 11.48 -7.83 -7.23
CA ARG A 430 12.35 -6.65 -7.26
C ARG A 430 12.07 -5.72 -6.08
N ILE A 431 13.11 -5.04 -5.63
CA ILE A 431 13.03 -3.91 -4.70
C ILE A 431 13.69 -2.72 -5.34
N TRP A 432 12.97 -1.60 -5.46
CA TRP A 432 13.53 -0.31 -5.83
C TRP A 432 13.88 0.49 -4.58
N ARG A 433 14.95 1.28 -4.66
CA ARG A 433 15.31 2.29 -3.69
C ARG A 433 15.19 3.66 -4.34
N VAL A 434 14.20 4.44 -3.91
CA VAL A 434 13.90 5.77 -4.44
C VAL A 434 14.56 6.84 -3.58
N THR A 435 15.29 7.74 -4.22
CA THR A 435 15.99 8.87 -3.59
C THR A 435 15.58 10.18 -4.24
N TYR A 436 15.77 11.31 -3.54
CA TYR A 436 15.51 12.64 -4.08
C TYR A 436 16.82 13.43 -4.21
N ARG A 437 16.97 14.13 -5.34
CA ARG A 437 18.16 14.93 -5.70
C ARG A 437 17.82 16.37 -6.13
N GLY A 438 16.57 16.77 -5.92
CA GLY A 438 16.08 18.10 -6.24
C GLY A 438 16.15 19.06 -5.06
N PRO A 439 15.62 20.29 -5.19
CA PRO A 439 15.54 21.27 -4.11
C PRO A 439 14.56 20.84 -3.02
N ALA A 440 14.93 21.03 -1.75
CA ALA A 440 14.13 20.61 -0.58
C ALA A 440 12.73 21.27 -0.53
N SER A 441 12.57 22.44 -1.13
CA SER A 441 11.32 23.20 -1.16
C SER A 441 10.37 22.79 -2.30
N ALA A 442 10.63 21.69 -3.01
CA ALA A 442 9.74 21.26 -4.08
C ALA A 442 8.37 20.83 -3.55
N ALA A 443 7.33 21.23 -4.27
CA ALA A 443 5.96 20.77 -3.98
C ALA A 443 5.76 19.28 -4.36
N VAL A 444 4.73 18.67 -3.81
CA VAL A 444 4.30 17.34 -4.24
C VAL A 444 3.98 17.35 -5.73
N ALA A 445 4.58 16.42 -6.46
CA ALA A 445 4.39 16.29 -7.89
C ALA A 445 4.01 14.85 -8.27
N ALA A 446 3.21 14.71 -9.31
CA ALA A 446 2.85 13.42 -9.88
C ALA A 446 3.90 12.94 -10.88
N ALA A 447 4.05 11.62 -11.02
CA ALA A 447 4.82 11.02 -12.09
C ALA A 447 4.13 11.30 -13.43
N GLN A 448 4.91 11.77 -14.41
CA GLN A 448 4.39 12.04 -15.77
C GLN A 448 4.50 10.76 -16.60
N SER A 449 3.53 9.86 -16.48
CA SER A 449 3.46 8.70 -17.37
C SER A 449 2.46 8.92 -18.50
N PRO A 450 2.64 8.26 -19.67
CA PRO A 450 1.65 8.30 -20.75
C PRO A 450 0.26 7.84 -20.31
N SER A 451 0.18 6.94 -19.32
CA SER A 451 -1.08 6.44 -18.75
C SER A 451 -1.81 7.49 -17.90
N SER A 452 -1.11 8.44 -17.26
CA SER A 452 -1.75 9.48 -16.45
C SER A 452 -2.54 10.49 -17.30
N ARG A 453 -2.18 10.68 -18.56
CA ARG A 453 -2.96 11.51 -19.50
C ARG A 453 -4.26 10.84 -19.96
N VAL A 454 -4.29 9.50 -19.98
CA VAL A 454 -5.46 8.73 -20.38
C VAL A 454 -6.45 8.56 -19.22
N ALA A 455 -5.96 8.49 -17.97
CA ALA A 455 -6.84 8.34 -16.81
C ALA A 455 -7.74 9.56 -16.58
N ASN A 456 -7.22 10.78 -16.80
CA ASN A 456 -8.02 12.01 -16.68
C ASN A 456 -8.93 12.28 -17.88
N SER A 457 -8.70 11.62 -19.04
CA SER A 457 -9.54 11.74 -20.22
C SER A 457 -10.52 10.56 -20.42
N ALA A 458 -10.31 9.45 -19.71
CA ALA A 458 -11.15 8.25 -19.82
C ALA A 458 -12.42 8.30 -18.95
N GLU A 459 -12.64 9.34 -18.16
CA GLU A 459 -13.91 9.52 -17.44
C GLU A 459 -15.13 9.68 -18.37
N ASN A 460 -14.90 9.93 -19.66
CA ASN A 460 -15.98 10.16 -20.65
C ASN A 460 -15.84 9.37 -21.97
N ALA A 461 -15.04 8.33 -22.04
CA ALA A 461 -14.95 7.52 -23.26
C ALA A 461 -16.11 6.52 -23.34
N THR A 462 -17.03 6.74 -24.25
CA THR A 462 -18.00 5.74 -24.68
C THR A 462 -17.27 4.53 -25.27
N PRO A 463 -17.65 3.28 -24.93
CA PRO A 463 -17.01 2.10 -25.50
C PRO A 463 -17.20 2.09 -27.02
N PRO A 464 -16.21 1.65 -27.82
CA PRO A 464 -16.42 1.47 -29.26
C PRO A 464 -17.49 0.40 -29.47
N GLU A 465 -18.52 0.74 -30.23
CA GLU A 465 -19.54 -0.22 -30.73
C GLU A 465 -18.84 -1.26 -31.62
N GLY A 466 -18.94 -2.54 -31.22
CA GLY A 466 -18.65 -3.65 -32.14
C GLY A 466 -17.57 -4.65 -31.75
N LEU A 467 -17.40 -5.01 -30.50
CA LEU A 467 -16.67 -6.24 -30.16
C LEU A 467 -17.60 -7.22 -29.46
N HIS A 468 -17.99 -8.27 -30.17
CA HIS A 468 -18.63 -9.43 -29.55
C HIS A 468 -17.72 -10.07 -28.51
N PRO A 469 -18.24 -10.48 -27.34
CA PRO A 469 -17.43 -11.11 -26.35
C PRO A 469 -16.94 -12.46 -26.83
N ASN A 470 -15.63 -12.60 -27.02
CA ASN A 470 -15.02 -13.91 -27.15
C ASN A 470 -15.14 -14.60 -25.79
N ALA A 471 -16.04 -15.57 -25.69
CA ALA A 471 -16.14 -16.49 -24.59
C ALA A 471 -14.92 -17.42 -24.61
N GLY A 472 -13.95 -17.16 -23.75
CA GLY A 472 -12.81 -18.05 -23.62
C GLY A 472 -11.54 -17.37 -23.10
N ALA A 473 -11.53 -17.04 -21.83
CA ALA A 473 -10.34 -17.08 -20.96
C ALA A 473 -10.72 -16.59 -19.55
N GLN A 474 -11.63 -17.29 -18.90
CA GLN A 474 -11.67 -17.30 -17.44
C GLN A 474 -10.51 -18.20 -17.01
N ALA A 475 -9.37 -17.61 -16.67
CA ALA A 475 -8.47 -18.26 -15.76
C ALA A 475 -9.19 -18.33 -14.40
N ALA A 476 -9.94 -19.41 -14.19
CA ALA A 476 -10.51 -19.74 -12.92
C ALA A 476 -9.38 -19.82 -11.92
N LEU A 477 -9.42 -19.01 -10.86
CA LEU A 477 -8.69 -19.32 -9.64
C LEU A 477 -9.14 -20.74 -9.24
N PRO A 478 -8.23 -21.71 -9.13
CA PRO A 478 -8.62 -23.08 -8.84
C PRO A 478 -9.29 -23.12 -7.46
N THR A 479 -10.52 -23.60 -7.42
CA THR A 479 -11.19 -24.03 -6.21
C THR A 479 -10.30 -25.02 -5.45
N PRO A 480 -10.18 -24.92 -4.12
CA PRO A 480 -9.46 -25.91 -3.35
C PRO A 480 -10.19 -27.26 -3.46
N PRO A 481 -9.45 -28.40 -3.57
CA PRO A 481 -10.08 -29.71 -3.48
C PRO A 481 -10.68 -29.89 -2.09
N GLY A 482 -11.93 -30.35 -2.05
CA GLY A 482 -12.61 -30.67 -0.82
C GLY A 482 -11.86 -31.74 -0.01
N VAL A 483 -11.81 -31.52 1.28
CA VAL A 483 -12.20 -32.38 2.42
C VAL A 483 -12.36 -31.46 3.61
#